data_f656bab1b4aa8830c300e6db353874e9
#
_entry.id   f656bab1b4aa8830c300e6db353874e9
#
_cell.length_a   1.000
_cell.length_b   1.000
_cell.length_c   1.000
_cell.angle_alpha   90.00
_cell.angle_beta   90.00
_cell.angle_gamma   90.00
#
_symmetry.space_group_name_H-M   'P 1'
#
loop_
_entity.id
_entity.type
_entity.pdbx_description
1 polymer ?
#
loop_
_entity_poly.entity_id
_entity_poly.type
_entity_poly.pdbx_seq_one_letter_code
_entity_poly.pdbx_strand_id
1 'polypeptide(L)'
;MAKGVFERTKPHVNVGTIGHVDHGKTTLTAAITAVQAPKGLATFKAYDEVAKASESDGRRDATKILTIATSHVEYESEKRHYAHVDCPGHADFVKNMITGAAQMDGGILVVSAADGPMPQTREHVLLARQVNVPKLVVFLNKVDLVDDPELLDLVELEVQELLTKYDFEEDTPIIRGAAYPALQNPEDPEKTKCIQELLDAIDSWIPEPQRETDKDFLMSVEDVFSIKGRGTVATGRIERGIIKVGDPVEIVGLRETQKTTVTGVEMFNKTLDQGQAGDNVGCLLRGIEKSNVERGQVLAKPGSITPHTKFKAQVYVLTKEEGGRHSPFFSGYKPQFYFRTTDVTGSIKLLGGAEMCMPGDNVEIEVELGKPIAMEAESRFAVREGGRTVGSGVVTEVIE
;
A
#
# COMPACT_ATOMS: atom_id res chain seq x y z
N MET A 1 25.73 0.20 18.87
CA MET A 1 25.29 -1.16 19.17
C MET A 1 25.21 -1.91 17.86
N ALA A 2 25.62 -3.19 17.80
CA ALA A 2 25.41 -4.03 16.63
C ALA A 2 23.91 -4.23 16.42
N LYS A 3 23.41 -4.12 15.18
CA LYS A 3 22.02 -4.43 14.87
C LYS A 3 21.78 -5.93 15.01
N GLY A 4 20.59 -6.33 15.48
CA GLY A 4 20.21 -7.74 15.50
C GLY A 4 20.12 -8.32 14.08
N VAL A 5 20.25 -9.62 13.96
CA VAL A 5 20.01 -10.36 12.72
C VAL A 5 18.53 -10.75 12.70
N PHE A 6 17.87 -10.61 11.55
CA PHE A 6 16.50 -11.04 11.36
C PHE A 6 16.49 -12.55 11.07
N GLU A 7 15.77 -13.34 11.90
CA GLU A 7 15.57 -14.76 11.69
C GLU A 7 14.15 -15.03 11.20
N ARG A 8 14.00 -15.74 10.09
CA ARG A 8 12.71 -16.15 9.53
C ARG A 8 12.18 -17.40 10.22
N THR A 9 11.44 -17.22 11.28
CA THR A 9 10.85 -18.34 12.06
C THR A 9 9.40 -18.65 11.66
N LYS A 10 8.72 -17.67 11.02
CA LYS A 10 7.30 -17.76 10.63
C LYS A 10 7.10 -17.25 9.20
N PRO A 11 6.02 -17.67 8.50
CA PRO A 11 5.63 -17.05 7.25
C PRO A 11 5.44 -15.54 7.38
N HIS A 12 5.94 -14.78 6.42
CA HIS A 12 5.86 -13.33 6.41
C HIS A 12 4.72 -12.85 5.52
N VAL A 13 3.82 -12.01 6.09
CA VAL A 13 2.65 -11.47 5.41
C VAL A 13 2.61 -9.94 5.59
N ASN A 14 2.40 -9.22 4.51
CA ASN A 14 2.20 -7.77 4.54
C ASN A 14 0.70 -7.48 4.65
N VAL A 15 0.31 -6.80 5.71
CA VAL A 15 -1.07 -6.30 5.89
C VAL A 15 -1.05 -4.79 6.05
N GLY A 16 -2.20 -4.17 5.96
CA GLY A 16 -2.25 -2.74 6.27
C GLY A 16 -3.67 -2.25 6.49
N THR A 17 -3.77 -1.12 7.19
CA THR A 17 -5.03 -0.46 7.49
C THR A 17 -5.41 0.52 6.38
N ILE A 18 -6.65 0.41 5.89
CA ILE A 18 -7.29 1.32 4.95
C ILE A 18 -8.64 1.78 5.51
N GLY A 19 -9.20 2.85 5.00
CA GLY A 19 -10.49 3.40 5.44
C GLY A 19 -10.45 4.91 5.63
N HIS A 20 -11.58 5.50 5.99
CA HIS A 20 -11.76 6.94 6.11
C HIS A 20 -10.87 7.58 7.19
N VAL A 21 -10.64 8.89 7.08
CA VAL A 21 -10.00 9.69 8.15
C VAL A 21 -10.82 9.59 9.44
N ASP A 22 -10.16 9.63 10.59
CA ASP A 22 -10.77 9.54 11.92
C ASP A 22 -11.53 8.23 12.26
N HIS A 23 -11.53 7.21 11.38
CA HIS A 23 -12.10 5.89 11.69
C HIS A 23 -11.23 5.05 12.63
N GLY A 24 -10.00 5.51 12.95
CA GLY A 24 -9.15 4.91 13.98
C GLY A 24 -8.12 3.91 13.46
N LYS A 25 -7.68 4.00 12.21
CA LYS A 25 -6.63 3.14 11.62
C LYS A 25 -5.35 3.13 12.43
N THR A 26 -4.76 4.29 12.64
CA THR A 26 -3.52 4.45 13.43
C THR A 26 -3.70 4.02 14.89
N THR A 27 -4.89 4.26 15.47
CA THR A 27 -5.22 3.78 16.81
C THR A 27 -5.26 2.27 16.87
N LEU A 28 -5.84 1.62 15.86
CA LEU A 28 -5.88 0.16 15.74
C LEU A 28 -4.47 -0.42 15.58
N THR A 29 -3.64 0.17 14.73
CA THR A 29 -2.23 -0.22 14.56
C THR A 29 -1.45 -0.15 15.87
N ALA A 30 -1.61 0.94 16.63
CA ALA A 30 -1.01 1.09 17.94
C ALA A 30 -1.56 0.06 18.96
N ALA A 31 -2.88 -0.21 18.95
CA ALA A 31 -3.52 -1.18 19.82
C ALA A 31 -3.02 -2.62 19.57
N ILE A 32 -2.83 -3.02 18.31
CA ILE A 32 -2.27 -4.32 17.96
C ILE A 32 -0.88 -4.48 18.57
N THR A 33 0.01 -3.48 18.40
CA THR A 33 1.36 -3.55 18.95
C THR A 33 1.35 -3.53 20.49
N ALA A 34 0.44 -2.78 21.11
CA ALA A 34 0.30 -2.71 22.57
C ALA A 34 -0.15 -4.07 23.16
N VAL A 35 -1.11 -4.74 22.52
CA VAL A 35 -1.64 -6.05 22.96
C VAL A 35 -0.64 -7.19 22.74
N GLN A 36 0.17 -7.10 21.67
CA GLN A 36 1.16 -8.14 21.35
C GLN A 36 2.50 -7.96 22.10
N ALA A 37 2.83 -6.75 22.54
CA ALA A 37 4.09 -6.49 23.24
C ALA A 37 4.27 -7.26 24.56
N PRO A 38 3.28 -7.36 25.48
CA PRO A 38 3.42 -8.17 26.69
C PRO A 38 3.63 -9.67 26.42
N LYS A 39 3.19 -10.17 25.25
CA LYS A 39 3.38 -11.55 24.81
C LYS A 39 4.76 -11.78 24.17
N GLY A 40 5.59 -10.73 24.01
CA GLY A 40 6.87 -10.79 23.30
C GLY A 40 6.73 -10.89 21.77
N LEU A 41 5.55 -10.62 21.23
CA LEU A 41 5.20 -10.76 19.80
C LEU A 41 5.22 -9.41 19.04
N ALA A 42 5.53 -8.32 19.72
CA ALA A 42 5.73 -7.01 19.11
C ALA A 42 6.62 -6.12 19.98
N THR A 43 7.16 -5.06 19.38
CA THR A 43 7.64 -3.90 20.12
C THR A 43 6.54 -2.86 20.13
N PHE A 44 6.08 -2.44 21.30
CA PHE A 44 5.04 -1.42 21.40
C PHE A 44 5.44 -0.14 20.67
N LYS A 45 4.53 0.38 19.85
CA LYS A 45 4.63 1.66 19.16
C LYS A 45 3.48 2.56 19.61
N ALA A 46 3.83 3.66 20.29
CA ALA A 46 2.85 4.62 20.72
C ALA A 46 2.15 5.26 19.50
N TYR A 47 0.89 5.68 19.67
CA TYR A 47 0.12 6.36 18.63
C TYR A 47 0.91 7.50 17.98
N ASP A 48 1.55 8.34 18.78
CA ASP A 48 2.39 9.45 18.31
C ASP A 48 3.61 9.01 17.50
N GLU A 49 4.17 7.84 17.78
CA GLU A 49 5.31 7.29 17.02
C GLU A 49 4.87 6.79 15.66
N VAL A 50 3.71 6.10 15.60
CA VAL A 50 3.11 5.64 14.35
C VAL A 50 2.71 6.83 13.49
N ALA A 51 2.08 7.85 14.09
CA ALA A 51 1.66 9.06 13.41
C ALA A 51 2.84 9.98 13.01
N LYS A 52 3.90 10.07 13.84
CA LYS A 52 5.09 10.92 13.58
C LYS A 52 6.03 10.35 12.53
N ALA A 53 6.02 9.06 12.26
CA ALA A 53 6.74 8.51 11.12
C ALA A 53 6.31 9.19 9.79
N SER A 54 5.17 9.88 9.81
CA SER A 54 4.61 10.66 8.69
C SER A 54 5.01 12.15 8.66
N GLU A 55 5.76 12.68 9.63
CA GLU A 55 6.07 14.13 9.75
C GLU A 55 7.21 14.64 8.83
N SER A 56 7.80 13.82 7.99
CA SER A 56 8.98 14.23 7.19
C SER A 56 8.72 15.37 6.17
N ASP A 57 7.45 15.75 5.91
CA ASP A 57 7.07 16.74 4.88
C ASP A 57 6.53 18.09 5.40
N GLY A 58 6.77 18.45 6.67
CA GLY A 58 6.80 19.87 7.08
C GLY A 58 5.48 20.66 7.08
N ARG A 59 4.29 20.06 7.09
CA ARG A 59 3.01 20.77 7.29
C ARG A 59 2.33 20.34 8.58
N ARG A 60 2.28 21.23 9.56
CA ARG A 60 1.56 21.06 10.83
C ARG A 60 0.19 21.73 10.77
N ASP A 61 -0.87 20.96 11.00
CA ASP A 61 -2.07 21.48 11.62
C ASP A 61 -1.98 21.16 13.12
N ALA A 62 -1.89 22.18 13.96
CA ALA A 62 -1.68 22.04 15.40
C ALA A 62 -2.89 21.43 16.15
N THR A 63 -4.00 21.16 15.47
CA THR A 63 -5.27 20.70 16.05
C THR A 63 -5.64 19.27 15.71
N LYS A 64 -5.04 18.65 14.66
CA LYS A 64 -5.28 17.25 14.28
C LYS A 64 -3.98 16.58 13.85
N ILE A 65 -3.66 15.44 14.46
CA ILE A 65 -2.58 14.57 14.03
C ILE A 65 -3.13 13.72 12.89
N LEU A 66 -2.75 14.05 11.64
CA LEU A 66 -3.12 13.28 10.44
C LEU A 66 -1.93 12.44 10.00
N THR A 67 -2.17 11.17 9.66
CA THR A 67 -1.18 10.32 9.00
C THR A 67 -1.01 10.80 7.56
N ILE A 68 0.17 11.33 7.23
CA ILE A 68 0.48 11.92 5.91
C ILE A 68 1.21 10.89 5.03
N ALA A 69 2.20 10.20 5.59
CA ALA A 69 2.96 9.15 4.92
C ALA A 69 2.59 7.78 5.47
N THR A 70 2.92 6.73 4.73
CA THR A 70 2.77 5.35 5.22
C THR A 70 3.75 5.08 6.36
N SER A 71 3.27 4.50 7.44
CA SER A 71 4.10 4.03 8.55
C SER A 71 4.15 2.50 8.56
N HIS A 72 5.33 1.94 8.83
CA HIS A 72 5.53 0.50 8.89
C HIS A 72 5.81 0.06 10.32
N VAL A 73 5.06 -0.91 10.81
CA VAL A 73 5.29 -1.57 12.08
C VAL A 73 5.36 -3.07 11.90
N GLU A 74 6.07 -3.76 12.80
CA GLU A 74 6.14 -5.22 12.81
C GLU A 74 5.46 -5.78 14.06
N TYR A 75 4.77 -6.90 13.92
CA TYR A 75 4.25 -7.71 15.01
C TYR A 75 4.07 -9.16 14.55
N GLU A 76 3.86 -10.05 15.50
CA GLU A 76 3.61 -11.46 15.22
C GLU A 76 2.27 -11.91 15.83
N SER A 77 1.64 -12.88 15.17
CA SER A 77 0.69 -13.79 15.77
C SER A 77 1.43 -15.07 16.22
N GLU A 78 0.71 -16.04 16.74
CA GLU A 78 1.31 -17.36 16.99
C GLU A 78 1.78 -18.04 15.70
N LYS A 79 1.11 -17.77 14.57
CA LYS A 79 1.31 -18.44 13.28
C LYS A 79 2.19 -17.67 12.30
N ARG A 80 2.15 -16.34 12.32
CA ARG A 80 2.72 -15.50 11.26
C ARG A 80 3.48 -14.29 11.80
N HIS A 81 4.43 -13.82 11.00
CA HIS A 81 5.09 -12.51 11.16
C HIS A 81 4.45 -11.50 10.20
N TYR A 82 4.06 -10.35 10.71
CA TYR A 82 3.38 -9.30 9.95
C TYR A 82 4.23 -8.04 9.80
N ALA A 83 4.37 -7.56 8.57
CA ALA A 83 4.68 -6.17 8.30
C ALA A 83 3.37 -5.43 8.08
N HIS A 84 3.09 -4.43 8.90
CA HIS A 84 1.84 -3.67 8.86
C HIS A 84 2.11 -2.26 8.34
N VAL A 85 1.36 -1.89 7.31
CA VAL A 85 1.40 -0.57 6.67
C VAL A 85 0.20 0.25 7.14
N ASP A 86 0.42 1.28 7.94
CA ASP A 86 -0.66 2.23 8.29
C ASP A 86 -0.80 3.27 7.17
N CYS A 87 -1.91 3.21 6.44
CA CYS A 87 -2.18 4.09 5.31
C CYS A 87 -2.89 5.36 5.73
N PRO A 88 -2.56 6.52 5.11
CA PRO A 88 -3.29 7.76 5.34
C PRO A 88 -4.75 7.63 4.89
N GLY A 89 -5.66 8.26 5.63
CA GLY A 89 -7.10 8.24 5.33
C GLY A 89 -7.60 9.46 4.57
N HIS A 90 -6.80 10.54 4.49
CA HIS A 90 -7.24 11.80 3.88
C HIS A 90 -7.12 11.79 2.36
N ALA A 91 -8.10 12.37 1.66
CA ALA A 91 -8.14 12.43 0.20
C ALA A 91 -6.89 13.05 -0.45
N ASP A 92 -6.25 14.03 0.22
CA ASP A 92 -5.02 14.65 -0.30
C ASP A 92 -3.81 13.70 -0.33
N PHE A 93 -3.86 12.59 0.41
CA PHE A 93 -2.77 11.62 0.53
C PHE A 93 -3.07 10.27 -0.14
N VAL A 94 -4.05 10.21 -1.02
CA VAL A 94 -4.44 8.99 -1.75
C VAL A 94 -3.25 8.36 -2.50
N LYS A 95 -2.31 9.16 -3.00
CA LYS A 95 -1.05 8.67 -3.58
C LYS A 95 -0.27 7.76 -2.62
N ASN A 96 -0.15 8.16 -1.36
CA ASN A 96 0.53 7.36 -0.34
C ASN A 96 -0.29 6.13 0.04
N MET A 97 -1.63 6.25 0.04
CA MET A 97 -2.53 5.11 0.24
C MET A 97 -2.37 4.06 -0.88
N ILE A 98 -2.35 4.47 -2.15
CA ILE A 98 -2.13 3.56 -3.29
C ILE A 98 -0.79 2.83 -3.14
N THR A 99 0.28 3.57 -2.83
CA THR A 99 1.61 2.98 -2.62
C THR A 99 1.61 1.97 -1.46
N GLY A 100 0.98 2.31 -0.34
CA GLY A 100 0.87 1.39 0.80
C GLY A 100 0.02 0.16 0.48
N ALA A 101 -1.13 0.35 -0.17
CA ALA A 101 -2.02 -0.75 -0.53
C ALA A 101 -1.37 -1.72 -1.54
N ALA A 102 -0.56 -1.23 -2.47
CA ALA A 102 0.16 -2.07 -3.43
C ALA A 102 1.17 -3.03 -2.75
N GLN A 103 1.54 -2.77 -1.50
CA GLN A 103 2.45 -3.63 -0.73
C GLN A 103 1.73 -4.75 0.02
N MET A 104 0.41 -4.69 0.16
CA MET A 104 -0.37 -5.57 1.02
C MET A 104 -0.63 -6.93 0.36
N ASP A 105 -0.49 -7.99 1.13
CA ASP A 105 -0.96 -9.34 0.82
C ASP A 105 -2.40 -9.54 1.31
N GLY A 106 -2.90 -8.63 2.16
CA GLY A 106 -4.26 -8.52 2.63
C GLY A 106 -4.48 -7.18 3.34
N GLY A 107 -5.71 -6.68 3.36
CA GLY A 107 -6.03 -5.39 3.97
C GLY A 107 -6.96 -5.51 5.18
N ILE A 108 -6.86 -4.53 6.09
CA ILE A 108 -7.79 -4.33 7.19
C ILE A 108 -8.58 -3.07 6.90
N LEU A 109 -9.84 -3.22 6.53
CA LEU A 109 -10.75 -2.09 6.32
C LEU A 109 -11.30 -1.63 7.68
N VAL A 110 -10.93 -0.44 8.10
CA VAL A 110 -11.40 0.14 9.36
C VAL A 110 -12.57 1.08 9.09
N VAL A 111 -13.72 0.75 9.65
CA VAL A 111 -14.96 1.53 9.54
C VAL A 111 -15.42 1.91 10.95
N SER A 112 -15.78 3.18 11.17
CA SER A 112 -16.41 3.61 12.42
C SER A 112 -17.85 3.14 12.46
N ALA A 113 -18.25 2.45 13.53
CA ALA A 113 -19.63 2.01 13.73
C ALA A 113 -20.61 3.17 13.86
N ALA A 114 -20.15 4.33 14.34
CA ALA A 114 -20.98 5.52 14.50
C ALA A 114 -21.21 6.27 13.19
N ASP A 115 -20.27 6.18 12.23
CA ASP A 115 -20.29 6.98 10.99
C ASP A 115 -20.67 6.13 9.76
N GLY A 116 -20.48 4.82 9.82
CA GLY A 116 -20.65 3.90 8.69
C GLY A 116 -19.61 4.09 7.57
N PRO A 117 -19.83 3.49 6.37
CA PRO A 117 -18.94 3.63 5.23
C PRO A 117 -19.01 5.01 4.59
N MET A 118 -17.98 5.80 4.77
CA MET A 118 -17.83 7.17 4.28
C MET A 118 -17.23 7.21 2.85
N PRO A 119 -17.23 8.36 2.13
CA PRO A 119 -16.75 8.43 0.75
C PRO A 119 -15.32 7.89 0.54
N GLN A 120 -14.38 8.18 1.44
CA GLN A 120 -13.00 7.66 1.33
C GLN A 120 -12.94 6.16 1.65
N THR A 121 -13.87 5.61 2.45
CA THR A 121 -13.99 4.16 2.64
C THR A 121 -14.24 3.48 1.29
N ARG A 122 -15.18 4.02 0.49
CA ARG A 122 -15.52 3.52 -0.85
C ARG A 122 -14.34 3.63 -1.81
N GLU A 123 -13.66 4.79 -1.82
CA GLU A 123 -12.46 5.01 -2.65
C GLU A 123 -11.35 4.03 -2.27
N HIS A 124 -11.10 3.80 -0.97
CA HIS A 124 -10.05 2.90 -0.51
C HIS A 124 -10.33 1.43 -0.86
N VAL A 125 -11.58 0.96 -0.77
CA VAL A 125 -11.97 -0.40 -1.19
C VAL A 125 -11.74 -0.56 -2.70
N LEU A 126 -12.19 0.41 -3.51
CA LEU A 126 -11.94 0.42 -4.95
C LEU A 126 -10.44 0.37 -5.29
N LEU A 127 -9.65 1.22 -4.65
CA LEU A 127 -8.20 1.28 -4.89
C LEU A 127 -7.49 0.00 -4.44
N ALA A 128 -7.87 -0.57 -3.30
CA ALA A 128 -7.33 -1.85 -2.85
C ALA A 128 -7.58 -2.96 -3.90
N ARG A 129 -8.78 -2.99 -4.49
CA ARG A 129 -9.10 -3.93 -5.57
C ARG A 129 -8.24 -3.68 -6.82
N GLN A 130 -8.04 -2.41 -7.20
CA GLN A 130 -7.24 -2.04 -8.37
C GLN A 130 -5.75 -2.41 -8.24
N VAL A 131 -5.19 -2.28 -7.03
CA VAL A 131 -3.79 -2.69 -6.76
C VAL A 131 -3.65 -4.16 -6.38
N ASN A 132 -4.70 -4.97 -6.59
CA ASN A 132 -4.72 -6.41 -6.35
C ASN A 132 -4.55 -6.84 -4.89
N VAL A 133 -5.06 -6.11 -3.92
CA VAL A 133 -5.19 -6.66 -2.57
C VAL A 133 -6.18 -7.84 -2.64
N PRO A 134 -5.74 -9.07 -2.37
CA PRO A 134 -6.56 -10.25 -2.69
C PRO A 134 -7.76 -10.39 -1.75
N LYS A 135 -7.59 -10.07 -0.46
CA LYS A 135 -8.61 -10.21 0.57
C LYS A 135 -8.58 -9.06 1.56
N LEU A 136 -9.75 -8.74 2.10
CA LEU A 136 -9.91 -7.78 3.20
C LEU A 136 -10.45 -8.49 4.44
N VAL A 137 -10.13 -7.94 5.61
CA VAL A 137 -10.83 -8.20 6.88
C VAL A 137 -11.38 -6.85 7.34
N VAL A 138 -12.59 -6.80 7.84
CA VAL A 138 -13.20 -5.56 8.34
C VAL A 138 -13.04 -5.46 9.84
N PHE A 139 -12.62 -4.31 10.32
CA PHE A 139 -12.68 -3.96 11.74
C PHE A 139 -13.70 -2.83 11.91
N LEU A 140 -14.89 -3.19 12.43
CA LEU A 140 -15.95 -2.24 12.78
C LEU A 140 -15.60 -1.61 14.12
N ASN A 141 -14.95 -0.44 14.06
CA ASN A 141 -14.34 0.24 15.20
C ASN A 141 -15.34 1.17 15.90
N LYS A 142 -15.02 1.56 17.14
CA LYS A 142 -15.80 2.48 17.98
C LYS A 142 -17.21 1.96 18.31
N VAL A 143 -17.37 0.66 18.45
CA VAL A 143 -18.66 0.07 18.86
C VAL A 143 -19.08 0.51 20.27
N ASP A 144 -18.14 0.94 21.08
CA ASP A 144 -18.33 1.51 22.41
C ASP A 144 -19.07 2.87 22.39
N LEU A 145 -19.20 3.51 21.24
CA LEU A 145 -19.94 4.77 21.04
C LEU A 145 -21.36 4.57 20.50
N VAL A 146 -21.78 3.31 20.28
CA VAL A 146 -23.09 2.97 19.69
C VAL A 146 -23.85 2.09 20.67
N ASP A 147 -24.91 2.62 21.23
CA ASP A 147 -25.76 1.92 22.20
C ASP A 147 -26.80 1.01 21.56
N ASP A 148 -27.12 1.23 20.27
CA ASP A 148 -28.14 0.50 19.53
C ASP A 148 -27.54 -0.67 18.72
N PRO A 149 -27.82 -1.93 19.09
CA PRO A 149 -27.35 -3.10 18.33
C PRO A 149 -27.83 -3.16 16.89
N GLU A 150 -29.07 -2.67 16.62
CA GLU A 150 -29.66 -2.71 15.26
C GLU A 150 -28.87 -1.78 14.32
N LEU A 151 -28.33 -0.67 14.84
CA LEU A 151 -27.48 0.21 14.06
C LEU A 151 -26.14 -0.45 13.69
N LEU A 152 -25.56 -1.27 14.58
CA LEU A 152 -24.36 -2.05 14.28
C LEU A 152 -24.61 -3.04 13.14
N ASP A 153 -25.77 -3.76 13.18
CA ASP A 153 -26.15 -4.72 12.14
C ASP A 153 -26.39 -4.02 10.79
N LEU A 154 -26.97 -2.82 10.80
CA LEU A 154 -27.17 -2.01 9.60
C LEU A 154 -25.84 -1.58 8.97
N VAL A 155 -24.91 -1.10 9.78
CA VAL A 155 -23.58 -0.68 9.29
C VAL A 155 -22.80 -1.88 8.73
N GLU A 156 -22.91 -3.06 9.34
CA GLU A 156 -22.30 -4.28 8.78
C GLU A 156 -22.86 -4.62 7.41
N LEU A 157 -24.18 -4.54 7.25
CA LEU A 157 -24.84 -4.80 5.98
C LEU A 157 -24.36 -3.80 4.90
N GLU A 158 -24.28 -2.52 5.22
CA GLU A 158 -23.77 -1.49 4.29
C GLU A 158 -22.31 -1.76 3.88
N VAL A 159 -21.48 -2.24 4.80
CA VAL A 159 -20.09 -2.60 4.51
C VAL A 159 -20.03 -3.85 3.62
N GLN A 160 -20.85 -4.88 3.88
CA GLN A 160 -20.92 -6.08 3.04
C GLN A 160 -21.38 -5.74 1.61
N GLU A 161 -22.42 -4.91 1.46
CA GLU A 161 -22.87 -4.43 0.15
C GLU A 161 -21.75 -3.68 -0.60
N LEU A 162 -20.98 -2.84 0.12
CA LEU A 162 -19.85 -2.13 -0.44
C LEU A 162 -18.77 -3.08 -0.93
N LEU A 163 -18.41 -4.10 -0.14
CA LEU A 163 -17.37 -5.08 -0.49
C LEU A 163 -17.78 -5.91 -1.70
N THR A 164 -19.02 -6.42 -1.71
CA THR A 164 -19.58 -7.20 -2.83
C THR A 164 -19.63 -6.37 -4.12
N LYS A 165 -20.00 -5.09 -4.02
CA LYS A 165 -19.98 -4.17 -5.19
C LYS A 165 -18.61 -4.08 -5.87
N TYR A 166 -17.52 -4.24 -5.12
CA TYR A 166 -16.13 -4.18 -5.62
C TYR A 166 -15.49 -5.57 -5.72
N ASP A 167 -16.27 -6.62 -5.88
CA ASP A 167 -15.86 -8.01 -6.09
C ASP A 167 -15.02 -8.61 -4.95
N PHE A 168 -15.18 -8.13 -3.71
CA PHE A 168 -14.71 -8.84 -2.53
C PHE A 168 -15.75 -9.88 -2.10
N GLU A 169 -15.29 -10.90 -1.36
CA GLU A 169 -16.12 -12.03 -0.97
C GLU A 169 -17.21 -11.63 0.04
N GLU A 170 -18.44 -12.17 -0.13
CA GLU A 170 -19.59 -11.89 0.74
C GLU A 170 -19.37 -12.34 2.19
N ASP A 171 -18.58 -13.39 2.40
CA ASP A 171 -18.22 -13.94 3.71
C ASP A 171 -16.95 -13.29 4.31
N THR A 172 -16.57 -12.11 3.82
CA THR A 172 -15.48 -11.31 4.40
C THR A 172 -15.69 -11.10 5.89
N PRO A 173 -14.74 -11.51 6.77
CA PRO A 173 -14.90 -11.38 8.22
C PRO A 173 -15.06 -9.93 8.64
N ILE A 174 -16.05 -9.66 9.50
CA ILE A 174 -16.29 -8.36 10.14
C ILE A 174 -16.13 -8.54 11.64
N ILE A 175 -15.15 -7.87 12.23
CA ILE A 175 -14.85 -7.92 13.66
C ILE A 175 -15.33 -6.62 14.31
N ARG A 176 -16.27 -6.72 15.25
CA ARG A 176 -16.74 -5.60 16.07
C ARG A 176 -15.74 -5.31 17.19
N GLY A 177 -15.35 -4.05 17.37
CA GLY A 177 -14.41 -3.73 18.42
C GLY A 177 -14.24 -2.24 18.70
N ALA A 178 -13.46 -1.98 19.73
CA ALA A 178 -13.08 -0.65 20.16
C ALA A 178 -11.54 -0.57 20.35
N ALA A 179 -10.85 -0.06 19.35
CA ALA A 179 -9.39 -0.02 19.35
C ALA A 179 -8.81 0.88 20.46
N TYR A 180 -9.48 1.99 20.79
CA TYR A 180 -9.00 2.92 21.80
C TYR A 180 -9.05 2.34 23.24
N PRO A 181 -10.15 1.72 23.72
CA PRO A 181 -10.17 0.99 24.98
C PRO A 181 -9.13 -0.13 25.08
N ALA A 182 -8.90 -0.87 23.98
CA ALA A 182 -7.87 -1.92 23.92
C ALA A 182 -6.45 -1.34 24.05
N LEU A 183 -6.16 -0.20 23.38
CA LEU A 183 -4.89 0.50 23.48
C LEU A 183 -4.62 1.00 24.91
N GLN A 184 -5.65 1.53 25.58
CA GLN A 184 -5.53 2.05 26.94
C GLN A 184 -5.38 0.96 28.01
N ASN A 185 -5.84 -0.26 27.72
CA ASN A 185 -5.84 -1.39 28.66
C ASN A 185 -5.34 -2.68 27.96
N PRO A 186 -4.07 -2.73 27.53
CA PRO A 186 -3.56 -3.83 26.70
C PRO A 186 -3.46 -5.18 27.44
N GLU A 187 -3.57 -5.19 28.75
CA GLU A 187 -3.56 -6.40 29.59
C GLU A 187 -4.97 -6.85 30.00
N ASP A 188 -6.02 -6.09 29.69
CA ASP A 188 -7.40 -6.45 30.01
C ASP A 188 -7.97 -7.40 28.92
N PRO A 189 -8.26 -8.69 29.26
CA PRO A 189 -8.69 -9.66 28.26
C PRO A 189 -10.03 -9.31 27.59
N GLU A 190 -10.94 -8.63 28.29
CA GLU A 190 -12.24 -8.27 27.72
C GLU A 190 -12.09 -7.14 26.70
N LYS A 191 -11.28 -6.14 27.02
CA LYS A 191 -11.05 -4.99 26.13
C LYS A 191 -10.18 -5.34 24.93
N THR A 192 -9.28 -6.31 25.09
CA THR A 192 -8.35 -6.76 24.02
C THR A 192 -8.89 -7.90 23.17
N LYS A 193 -10.04 -8.48 23.53
CA LYS A 193 -10.65 -9.61 22.82
C LYS A 193 -10.83 -9.33 21.32
N CYS A 194 -11.33 -8.16 20.97
CA CYS A 194 -11.53 -7.77 19.56
C CYS A 194 -10.22 -7.70 18.76
N ILE A 195 -9.10 -7.37 19.40
CA ILE A 195 -7.78 -7.36 18.75
C ILE A 195 -7.32 -8.79 18.49
N GLN A 196 -7.56 -9.71 19.45
CA GLN A 196 -7.23 -11.13 19.25
C GLN A 196 -8.10 -11.76 18.15
N GLU A 197 -9.40 -11.49 18.14
CA GLU A 197 -10.33 -11.93 17.10
C GLU A 197 -9.93 -11.41 15.71
N LEU A 198 -9.47 -10.14 15.63
CA LEU A 198 -8.93 -9.57 14.38
C LEU A 198 -7.68 -10.34 13.91
N LEU A 199 -6.74 -10.62 14.81
CA LEU A 199 -5.52 -11.37 14.46
C LEU A 199 -5.85 -12.79 14.01
N ASP A 200 -6.78 -13.47 14.67
CA ASP A 200 -7.23 -14.81 14.31
C ASP A 200 -7.94 -14.80 12.92
N ALA A 201 -8.72 -13.76 12.65
CA ALA A 201 -9.35 -13.55 11.34
C ALA A 201 -8.30 -13.32 10.25
N ILE A 202 -7.31 -12.48 10.48
CA ILE A 202 -6.21 -12.22 9.53
C ILE A 202 -5.42 -13.51 9.27
N ASP A 203 -5.11 -14.27 10.33
CA ASP A 203 -4.37 -15.54 10.24
C ASP A 203 -5.10 -16.60 9.40
N SER A 204 -6.43 -16.65 9.49
CA SER A 204 -7.24 -17.67 8.82
C SER A 204 -7.75 -17.26 7.44
N TRP A 205 -8.06 -15.96 7.26
CA TRP A 205 -8.71 -15.46 6.06
C TRP A 205 -7.75 -15.01 4.98
N ILE A 206 -6.67 -14.31 5.34
CA ILE A 206 -5.68 -13.86 4.37
C ILE A 206 -4.80 -15.04 3.97
N PRO A 207 -4.73 -15.40 2.66
CA PRO A 207 -3.92 -16.52 2.22
C PRO A 207 -2.43 -16.24 2.44
N GLU A 208 -1.65 -17.30 2.61
CA GLU A 208 -0.19 -17.17 2.56
C GLU A 208 0.23 -16.82 1.14
N PRO A 209 0.93 -15.70 0.94
CA PRO A 209 1.26 -15.23 -0.39
C PRO A 209 2.31 -16.12 -1.06
N GLN A 210 2.08 -16.47 -2.32
CA GLN A 210 3.09 -17.12 -3.14
C GLN A 210 4.16 -16.10 -3.53
N ARG A 211 5.42 -16.37 -3.19
CA ARG A 211 6.56 -15.49 -3.44
C ARG A 211 7.33 -15.94 -4.68
N GLU A 212 7.43 -15.06 -5.67
CA GLU A 212 8.18 -15.30 -6.91
C GLU A 212 9.68 -15.09 -6.68
N THR A 213 10.32 -15.98 -5.91
CA THR A 213 11.74 -15.87 -5.53
C THR A 213 12.70 -16.30 -6.63
N ASP A 214 12.26 -17.04 -7.61
CA ASP A 214 13.01 -17.57 -8.78
C ASP A 214 13.08 -16.60 -9.95
N LYS A 215 12.29 -15.53 -9.94
CA LYS A 215 12.38 -14.46 -10.93
C LYS A 215 13.53 -13.50 -10.65
N ASP A 216 13.88 -12.70 -11.65
CA ASP A 216 14.85 -11.63 -11.51
C ASP A 216 14.41 -10.58 -10.48
N PHE A 217 15.34 -10.13 -9.64
CA PHE A 217 15.08 -9.17 -8.56
C PHE A 217 14.48 -7.87 -9.09
N LEU A 218 13.41 -7.43 -8.43
CA LEU A 218 12.75 -6.14 -8.65
C LEU A 218 12.20 -5.60 -7.32
N MET A 219 12.53 -4.35 -7.00
CA MET A 219 12.02 -3.63 -5.84
C MET A 219 11.61 -2.21 -6.21
N SER A 220 10.38 -1.82 -5.97
CA SER A 220 9.94 -0.43 -6.12
C SER A 220 10.51 0.46 -5.03
N VAL A 221 11.07 1.61 -5.40
CA VAL A 221 11.58 2.61 -4.44
C VAL A 221 10.42 3.43 -3.90
N GLU A 222 10.23 3.40 -2.59
CA GLU A 222 9.19 4.14 -1.88
C GLU A 222 9.72 5.38 -1.20
N ASP A 223 10.87 5.26 -0.56
CA ASP A 223 11.55 6.37 0.09
C ASP A 223 13.07 6.23 0.01
N VAL A 224 13.77 7.34 0.21
CA VAL A 224 15.22 7.40 0.11
C VAL A 224 15.79 8.19 1.28
N PHE A 225 16.67 7.55 2.03
CA PHE A 225 17.32 8.14 3.19
C PHE A 225 18.83 8.25 2.97
N SER A 226 19.45 9.26 3.58
CA SER A 226 20.90 9.34 3.71
C SER A 226 21.28 9.06 5.16
N ILE A 227 22.09 8.01 5.37
CA ILE A 227 22.58 7.65 6.69
C ILE A 227 24.04 8.08 6.80
N LYS A 228 24.31 9.00 7.75
CA LYS A 228 25.68 9.51 7.98
C LYS A 228 26.67 8.37 8.23
N GLY A 229 27.72 8.31 7.42
CA GLY A 229 28.76 7.28 7.48
C GLY A 229 28.41 5.93 6.85
N ARG A 230 27.18 5.75 6.32
CA ARG A 230 26.77 4.50 5.67
C ARG A 230 26.35 4.69 4.20
N GLY A 231 25.88 5.87 3.81
CA GLY A 231 25.49 6.20 2.44
C GLY A 231 23.98 6.30 2.25
N THR A 232 23.54 6.12 1.02
CA THR A 232 22.13 6.21 0.61
C THR A 232 21.44 4.86 0.80
N VAL A 233 20.24 4.89 1.37
CA VAL A 233 19.37 3.74 1.56
C VAL A 233 18.09 4.00 0.77
N ALA A 234 17.76 3.10 -0.15
CA ALA A 234 16.47 3.05 -0.82
C ALA A 234 15.60 2.00 -0.12
N THR A 235 14.39 2.39 0.28
CA THR A 235 13.43 1.49 0.92
C THR A 235 12.30 1.12 -0.02
N GLY A 236 11.75 -0.05 0.16
CA GLY A 236 10.60 -0.53 -0.59
C GLY A 236 10.32 -2.01 -0.38
N ARG A 237 9.22 -2.47 -0.98
CA ARG A 237 8.88 -3.88 -1.03
C ARG A 237 9.58 -4.55 -2.20
N ILE A 238 10.18 -5.70 -1.96
CA ILE A 238 10.67 -6.57 -3.04
C ILE A 238 9.45 -7.22 -3.71
N GLU A 239 9.24 -6.90 -4.98
CA GLU A 239 8.10 -7.43 -5.76
C GLU A 239 8.36 -8.88 -6.15
N ARG A 240 9.58 -9.18 -6.62
CA ARG A 240 10.02 -10.51 -7.06
C ARG A 240 11.52 -10.70 -6.88
N GLY A 241 11.95 -11.93 -6.91
CA GLY A 241 13.37 -12.32 -6.83
C GLY A 241 13.96 -12.25 -5.43
N ILE A 242 15.26 -12.32 -5.40
CA ILE A 242 16.10 -12.28 -4.19
C ILE A 242 17.21 -11.25 -4.41
N ILE A 243 17.57 -10.51 -3.37
CA ILE A 243 18.72 -9.61 -3.32
C ILE A 243 19.66 -9.99 -2.18
N LYS A 244 20.94 -10.07 -2.45
CA LYS A 244 21.97 -10.35 -1.46
C LYS A 244 22.92 -9.16 -1.30
N VAL A 245 23.55 -9.09 -0.17
CA VAL A 245 24.66 -8.15 0.03
C VAL A 245 25.78 -8.48 -0.95
N GLY A 246 26.21 -7.48 -1.73
CA GLY A 246 27.21 -7.64 -2.79
C GLY A 246 26.63 -7.69 -4.20
N ASP A 247 25.33 -7.89 -4.35
CA ASP A 247 24.72 -7.99 -5.68
C ASP A 247 24.73 -6.64 -6.41
N PRO A 248 25.03 -6.65 -7.74
CA PRO A 248 24.89 -5.49 -8.59
C PRO A 248 23.42 -5.24 -8.89
N VAL A 249 23.00 -3.98 -8.89
CA VAL A 249 21.65 -3.55 -9.26
C VAL A 249 21.68 -2.34 -10.18
N GLU A 250 20.60 -2.14 -10.92
CA GLU A 250 20.31 -0.93 -11.67
C GLU A 250 19.17 -0.15 -10.99
N ILE A 251 19.30 1.18 -11.00
CA ILE A 251 18.26 2.14 -10.61
C ILE A 251 17.60 2.59 -11.91
N VAL A 252 16.35 2.18 -12.14
CA VAL A 252 15.67 2.32 -13.43
C VAL A 252 14.42 3.19 -13.29
N GLY A 253 14.19 4.04 -14.30
CA GLY A 253 13.00 4.90 -14.42
C GLY A 253 13.24 6.34 -14.01
N LEU A 254 12.38 7.26 -14.48
CA LEU A 254 12.34 8.71 -14.26
C LEU A 254 13.58 9.47 -14.74
N ARG A 255 14.77 8.87 -14.71
CA ARG A 255 16.08 9.40 -15.10
C ARG A 255 16.89 8.35 -15.86
N GLU A 256 18.08 8.73 -16.27
CA GLU A 256 19.06 7.77 -16.83
C GLU A 256 19.35 6.64 -15.85
N THR A 257 19.37 5.42 -16.36
CA THR A 257 19.65 4.22 -15.59
C THR A 257 21.07 4.27 -14.99
N GLN A 258 21.18 4.03 -13.69
CA GLN A 258 22.45 4.01 -12.98
C GLN A 258 22.73 2.61 -12.43
N LYS A 259 24.00 2.20 -12.44
CA LYS A 259 24.47 0.94 -11.87
C LYS A 259 25.09 1.16 -10.51
N THR A 260 24.78 0.27 -9.57
CA THR A 260 25.37 0.28 -8.24
C THR A 260 25.44 -1.14 -7.66
N THR A 261 25.93 -1.24 -6.43
CA THR A 261 26.01 -2.50 -5.68
C THR A 261 25.30 -2.32 -4.34
N VAL A 262 24.52 -3.29 -3.93
CA VAL A 262 23.90 -3.34 -2.61
C VAL A 262 24.95 -3.73 -1.57
N THR A 263 25.23 -2.86 -0.60
CA THR A 263 26.23 -3.08 0.46
C THR A 263 25.62 -3.53 1.79
N GLY A 264 24.30 -3.54 1.88
CA GLY A 264 23.58 -4.03 3.05
C GLY A 264 22.08 -4.10 2.76
N VAL A 265 21.43 -5.06 3.38
CA VAL A 265 19.97 -5.22 3.36
C VAL A 265 19.47 -5.19 4.80
N GLU A 266 18.43 -4.40 5.08
CA GLU A 266 17.90 -4.22 6.42
C GLU A 266 16.38 -4.27 6.40
N MET A 267 15.76 -4.86 7.42
CA MET A 267 14.33 -4.88 7.65
C MET A 267 14.06 -4.62 9.14
N PHE A 268 13.20 -3.66 9.47
CA PHE A 268 12.86 -3.27 10.85
C PHE A 268 14.09 -3.07 11.75
N ASN A 269 15.10 -2.34 11.26
CA ASN A 269 16.38 -2.09 11.95
C ASN A 269 17.23 -3.35 12.24
N LYS A 270 16.90 -4.49 11.68
CA LYS A 270 17.68 -5.72 11.71
C LYS A 270 18.40 -5.92 10.38
N THR A 271 19.60 -6.50 10.40
CA THR A 271 20.33 -6.83 9.17
C THR A 271 19.87 -8.18 8.61
N LEU A 272 19.87 -8.28 7.27
CA LEU A 272 19.62 -9.52 6.55
C LEU A 272 20.80 -9.84 5.65
N ASP A 273 21.14 -11.13 5.53
CA ASP A 273 22.09 -11.60 4.52
C ASP A 273 21.49 -11.51 3.12
N GLN A 274 20.17 -11.73 3.02
CA GLN A 274 19.39 -11.58 1.79
C GLN A 274 17.95 -11.13 2.06
N GLY A 275 17.41 -10.31 1.15
CA GLY A 275 15.98 -10.00 1.03
C GLY A 275 15.35 -10.82 -0.08
N GLN A 276 14.07 -11.16 0.06
CA GLN A 276 13.31 -11.94 -0.92
C GLN A 276 11.96 -11.29 -1.22
N ALA A 277 11.33 -11.73 -2.30
CA ALA A 277 9.99 -11.30 -2.69
C ALA A 277 9.04 -11.25 -1.48
N GLY A 278 8.36 -10.12 -1.33
CA GLY A 278 7.46 -9.82 -0.20
C GLY A 278 8.09 -9.08 0.97
N ASP A 279 9.41 -9.03 1.10
CA ASP A 279 10.05 -8.29 2.18
C ASP A 279 10.00 -6.77 1.95
N ASN A 280 9.72 -6.01 3.00
CA ASN A 280 9.90 -4.55 3.03
C ASN A 280 11.29 -4.24 3.56
N VAL A 281 12.19 -3.85 2.69
CA VAL A 281 13.62 -3.69 3.02
C VAL A 281 14.16 -2.31 2.71
N GLY A 282 15.26 -1.97 3.38
CA GLY A 282 16.15 -0.90 3.01
C GLY A 282 17.42 -1.46 2.41
N CYS A 283 17.71 -1.12 1.15
CA CYS A 283 18.94 -1.48 0.45
C CYS A 283 19.95 -0.33 0.53
N LEU A 284 21.11 -0.59 1.11
CA LEU A 284 22.23 0.36 1.12
C LEU A 284 22.93 0.32 -0.24
N LEU A 285 23.07 1.49 -0.88
CA LEU A 285 23.61 1.62 -2.23
C LEU A 285 25.01 2.22 -2.20
N ARG A 286 25.96 1.58 -2.90
CA ARG A 286 27.36 2.03 -2.96
C ARG A 286 27.53 3.22 -3.89
N GLY A 287 28.12 4.32 -3.39
CA GLY A 287 28.54 5.44 -4.22
C GLY A 287 27.42 6.23 -4.88
N ILE A 288 26.19 6.06 -4.41
CA ILE A 288 25.00 6.79 -4.89
C ILE A 288 24.64 7.88 -3.88
N GLU A 289 24.47 9.10 -4.36
CA GLU A 289 23.95 10.21 -3.56
C GLU A 289 22.42 10.15 -3.47
N LYS A 290 21.84 10.61 -2.35
CA LYS A 290 20.40 10.66 -2.15
C LYS A 290 19.68 11.38 -3.29
N SER A 291 20.26 12.45 -3.84
CA SER A 291 19.71 13.24 -4.96
C SER A 291 19.58 12.46 -6.28
N ASN A 292 20.26 11.33 -6.40
CA ASN A 292 20.27 10.50 -7.61
C ASN A 292 19.25 9.36 -7.59
N VAL A 293 18.59 9.16 -6.47
CA VAL A 293 17.52 8.17 -6.31
C VAL A 293 16.28 8.90 -5.86
N GLU A 294 15.14 8.57 -6.44
CA GLU A 294 13.85 9.15 -6.06
C GLU A 294 12.75 8.08 -6.03
N ARG A 295 11.71 8.35 -5.25
CA ARG A 295 10.49 7.55 -5.23
C ARG A 295 9.94 7.38 -6.64
N GLY A 296 9.54 6.15 -6.97
CA GLY A 296 8.99 5.81 -8.28
C GLY A 296 9.98 5.18 -9.24
N GLN A 297 11.28 5.22 -8.94
CA GLN A 297 12.26 4.36 -9.59
C GLN A 297 12.15 2.94 -9.05
N VAL A 298 12.82 2.00 -9.71
CA VAL A 298 12.96 0.62 -9.23
C VAL A 298 14.44 0.25 -9.08
N LEU A 299 14.74 -0.58 -8.09
CA LEU A 299 16.00 -1.34 -8.06
C LEU A 299 15.73 -2.68 -8.73
N ALA A 300 16.53 -3.03 -9.72
CA ALA A 300 16.36 -4.24 -10.49
C ALA A 300 17.68 -4.95 -10.74
N LYS A 301 17.63 -6.25 -11.01
CA LYS A 301 18.78 -6.98 -11.54
C LYS A 301 19.20 -6.33 -12.86
N PRO A 302 20.51 -6.14 -13.12
CA PRO A 302 20.98 -5.47 -14.33
C PRO A 302 20.40 -6.09 -15.61
N GLY A 303 19.76 -5.23 -16.44
CA GLY A 303 19.18 -5.60 -17.71
C GLY A 303 17.83 -6.35 -17.64
N SER A 304 17.22 -6.53 -16.47
CA SER A 304 15.96 -7.26 -16.32
C SER A 304 14.70 -6.43 -16.60
N ILE A 305 14.80 -5.11 -16.53
CA ILE A 305 13.71 -4.18 -16.85
C ILE A 305 14.29 -2.90 -17.46
N THR A 306 13.53 -2.28 -18.35
CA THR A 306 13.92 -1.04 -19.04
C THR A 306 12.90 0.08 -18.77
N PRO A 307 13.32 1.36 -18.83
CA PRO A 307 12.42 2.48 -18.72
C PRO A 307 11.76 2.77 -20.06
N HIS A 308 10.45 3.09 -20.06
CA HIS A 308 9.64 3.31 -21.24
C HIS A 308 8.76 4.54 -21.09
N THR A 309 8.48 5.20 -22.22
CA THR A 309 7.60 6.37 -22.30
C THR A 309 6.31 6.06 -23.04
N LYS A 310 6.26 4.99 -23.85
CA LYS A 310 5.12 4.73 -24.74
C LYS A 310 4.64 3.29 -24.64
N PHE A 311 3.34 3.11 -24.46
CA PHE A 311 2.72 1.79 -24.30
C PHE A 311 1.27 1.77 -24.78
N LYS A 312 0.73 0.56 -25.05
CA LYS A 312 -0.70 0.30 -25.20
C LYS A 312 -1.25 -0.30 -23.93
N ALA A 313 -2.52 -0.03 -23.67
CA ALA A 313 -3.19 -0.55 -22.49
C ALA A 313 -4.68 -0.74 -22.73
N GLN A 314 -5.26 -1.68 -21.97
CA GLN A 314 -6.69 -1.79 -21.77
C GLN A 314 -7.06 -0.99 -20.51
N VAL A 315 -8.05 -0.09 -20.61
CA VAL A 315 -8.47 0.79 -19.52
C VAL A 315 -9.96 0.73 -19.31
N TYR A 316 -10.37 0.52 -18.08
CA TYR A 316 -11.74 0.73 -17.62
C TYR A 316 -11.88 2.13 -17.04
N VAL A 317 -12.87 2.88 -17.51
CA VAL A 317 -13.16 4.26 -17.08
C VAL A 317 -14.28 4.23 -16.06
N LEU A 318 -14.00 4.67 -14.82
CA LEU A 318 -14.95 4.65 -13.72
C LEU A 318 -16.14 5.55 -14.01
N THR A 319 -17.35 5.05 -13.67
CA THR A 319 -18.59 5.81 -13.72
C THR A 319 -18.65 6.88 -12.62
N LYS A 320 -19.59 7.82 -12.74
CA LYS A 320 -19.84 8.82 -11.69
C LYS A 320 -20.24 8.19 -10.36
N GLU A 321 -20.99 7.08 -10.39
CA GLU A 321 -21.46 6.35 -9.21
C GLU A 321 -20.31 5.64 -8.48
N GLU A 322 -19.24 5.29 -9.24
CA GLU A 322 -18.00 4.74 -8.70
C GLU A 322 -16.99 5.83 -8.24
N GLY A 323 -17.43 7.10 -8.24
CA GLY A 323 -16.57 8.25 -7.89
C GLY A 323 -15.70 8.77 -9.04
N GLY A 324 -15.86 8.22 -10.25
CA GLY A 324 -15.11 8.58 -11.44
C GLY A 324 -15.64 9.83 -12.15
N ARG A 325 -15.54 9.83 -13.49
CA ARG A 325 -15.95 10.94 -14.37
C ARG A 325 -17.45 10.95 -14.58
N HIS A 326 -17.98 12.13 -14.91
CA HIS A 326 -19.35 12.33 -15.36
C HIS A 326 -19.42 12.77 -16.85
N SER A 327 -18.29 12.98 -17.49
CA SER A 327 -18.18 13.45 -18.89
C SER A 327 -17.20 12.56 -19.67
N PRO A 328 -17.42 12.40 -20.99
CA PRO A 328 -16.47 11.68 -21.84
C PRO A 328 -15.13 12.40 -21.94
N PHE A 329 -14.12 11.67 -22.42
CA PHE A 329 -12.87 12.25 -22.86
C PHE A 329 -12.53 11.82 -24.30
N PHE A 330 -11.62 12.54 -24.91
CA PHE A 330 -11.19 12.39 -26.30
C PHE A 330 -9.69 12.13 -26.36
N SER A 331 -9.20 11.70 -27.53
CA SER A 331 -7.76 11.64 -27.78
C SER A 331 -7.09 13.00 -27.50
N GLY A 332 -5.92 12.96 -26.85
CA GLY A 332 -5.23 14.15 -26.35
C GLY A 332 -5.53 14.47 -24.87
N TYR A 333 -6.39 13.72 -24.21
CA TYR A 333 -6.60 13.81 -22.77
C TYR A 333 -5.32 13.51 -21.99
N LYS A 334 -5.00 14.31 -20.96
CA LYS A 334 -3.72 14.26 -20.23
C LYS A 334 -3.92 14.07 -18.72
N PRO A 335 -4.31 12.87 -18.28
CA PRO A 335 -4.40 12.56 -16.86
C PRO A 335 -3.05 12.21 -16.26
N GLN A 336 -3.05 11.89 -14.94
CA GLN A 336 -1.94 11.27 -14.22
C GLN A 336 -2.08 9.75 -14.25
N PHE A 337 -0.99 9.07 -14.61
CA PHE A 337 -0.85 7.62 -14.57
C PHE A 337 -0.06 7.22 -13.34
N TYR A 338 -0.65 6.42 -12.48
CA TYR A 338 -0.04 5.93 -11.25
C TYR A 338 0.47 4.50 -11.48
N PHE A 339 1.78 4.36 -11.54
CA PHE A 339 2.46 3.07 -11.62
C PHE A 339 3.24 2.83 -10.34
N ARG A 340 3.05 1.68 -9.69
CA ARG A 340 3.76 1.33 -8.44
C ARG A 340 3.75 2.50 -7.43
N THR A 341 4.90 3.14 -7.23
CA THR A 341 5.09 4.21 -6.23
C THR A 341 5.14 5.61 -6.81
N THR A 342 4.91 5.79 -8.13
CA THR A 342 5.00 7.08 -8.82
C THR A 342 3.77 7.41 -9.64
N ASP A 343 3.63 8.69 -9.96
CA ASP A 343 2.69 9.22 -10.93
C ASP A 343 3.41 10.03 -11.99
N VAL A 344 2.97 9.86 -13.24
CA VAL A 344 3.47 10.59 -14.40
C VAL A 344 2.30 11.04 -15.24
N THR A 345 2.32 12.31 -15.69
CA THR A 345 1.33 12.80 -16.66
C THR A 345 1.61 12.18 -18.02
N GLY A 346 0.58 11.69 -18.68
CA GLY A 346 0.67 11.14 -20.03
C GLY A 346 -0.49 11.56 -20.91
N SER A 347 -0.28 11.55 -22.23
CA SER A 347 -1.31 11.83 -23.23
C SER A 347 -1.93 10.53 -23.72
N ILE A 348 -3.26 10.46 -23.77
CA ILE A 348 -4.02 9.31 -24.26
C ILE A 348 -4.38 9.52 -25.73
N LYS A 349 -4.21 8.47 -26.52
CA LYS A 349 -4.79 8.32 -27.84
C LYS A 349 -5.71 7.10 -27.83
N LEU A 350 -6.98 7.31 -28.17
CA LEU A 350 -7.96 6.23 -28.28
C LEU A 350 -7.64 5.37 -29.51
N LEU A 351 -7.74 4.06 -29.37
CA LEU A 351 -7.52 3.07 -30.42
C LEU A 351 -8.84 2.47 -30.90
N GLY A 352 -8.80 1.58 -31.90
CA GLY A 352 -10.00 0.89 -32.40
C GLY A 352 -11.03 1.77 -33.09
N GLY A 353 -10.66 3.00 -33.51
CA GLY A 353 -11.57 3.93 -34.18
C GLY A 353 -12.55 4.66 -33.25
N ALA A 354 -12.34 4.58 -31.94
CA ALA A 354 -13.13 5.30 -30.96
C ALA A 354 -12.85 6.81 -31.02
N GLU A 355 -13.88 7.62 -31.24
CA GLU A 355 -13.77 9.08 -31.24
C GLU A 355 -13.76 9.65 -29.81
N MET A 356 -14.50 9.02 -28.90
CA MET A 356 -14.59 9.38 -27.47
C MET A 356 -14.69 8.13 -26.59
N CYS A 357 -14.42 8.31 -25.32
CA CYS A 357 -14.59 7.30 -24.27
C CYS A 357 -15.55 7.82 -23.20
N MET A 358 -16.59 7.05 -22.90
CA MET A 358 -17.59 7.36 -21.88
C MET A 358 -17.22 6.76 -20.53
N PRO A 359 -17.66 7.36 -19.41
CA PRO A 359 -17.64 6.66 -18.11
C PRO A 359 -18.36 5.32 -18.20
N GLY A 360 -17.74 4.25 -17.69
CA GLY A 360 -18.21 2.86 -17.78
C GLY A 360 -17.64 2.06 -18.97
N ASP A 361 -16.96 2.73 -19.89
CA ASP A 361 -16.35 2.05 -21.05
C ASP A 361 -15.07 1.31 -20.66
N ASN A 362 -14.82 0.23 -21.38
CA ASN A 362 -13.55 -0.49 -21.41
C ASN A 362 -12.92 -0.29 -22.78
N VAL A 363 -11.80 0.43 -22.85
CA VAL A 363 -11.20 0.89 -24.11
C VAL A 363 -9.72 0.54 -24.20
N GLU A 364 -9.28 0.32 -25.43
CA GLU A 364 -7.86 0.19 -25.74
C GLU A 364 -7.29 1.58 -26.06
N ILE A 365 -6.17 1.90 -25.43
CA ILE A 365 -5.50 3.19 -25.55
C ILE A 365 -4.02 3.03 -25.85
N GLU A 366 -3.46 4.02 -26.54
CA GLU A 366 -2.01 4.27 -26.60
C GLU A 366 -1.70 5.45 -25.70
N VAL A 367 -0.67 5.33 -24.89
CA VAL A 367 -0.26 6.36 -23.92
C VAL A 367 1.17 6.78 -24.21
N GLU A 368 1.41 8.10 -24.17
CA GLU A 368 2.74 8.69 -24.19
C GLU A 368 2.96 9.47 -22.89
N LEU A 369 3.88 8.99 -22.07
CA LEU A 369 4.22 9.57 -20.77
C LEU A 369 5.22 10.72 -20.91
N GLY A 370 5.13 11.70 -20.01
CA GLY A 370 6.07 12.81 -19.94
C GLY A 370 7.45 12.47 -19.37
N LYS A 371 7.60 11.30 -18.73
CA LYS A 371 8.87 10.78 -18.21
C LYS A 371 8.91 9.26 -18.38
N PRO A 372 10.11 8.69 -18.58
CA PRO A 372 10.26 7.24 -18.67
C PRO A 372 10.03 6.59 -17.31
N ILE A 373 9.30 5.49 -17.27
CA ILE A 373 9.10 4.68 -16.07
C ILE A 373 9.47 3.22 -16.35
N ALA A 374 9.94 2.51 -15.33
CA ALA A 374 10.17 1.09 -15.42
C ALA A 374 8.83 0.36 -15.54
N MET A 375 8.55 -0.24 -16.70
CA MET A 375 7.31 -0.99 -16.95
C MET A 375 7.57 -2.21 -17.82
N GLU A 376 6.63 -3.13 -17.78
CA GLU A 376 6.59 -4.34 -18.60
C GLU A 376 5.13 -4.65 -18.95
N ALA A 377 4.89 -5.56 -19.87
CA ALA A 377 3.54 -6.04 -20.14
C ALA A 377 2.90 -6.57 -18.84
N GLU A 378 1.57 -6.45 -18.75
CA GLU A 378 0.76 -6.79 -17.57
C GLU A 378 0.95 -5.85 -16.36
N SER A 379 1.83 -4.82 -16.45
CA SER A 379 1.89 -3.78 -15.43
C SER A 379 0.55 -3.07 -15.28
N ARG A 380 0.04 -3.01 -14.05
CA ARG A 380 -1.22 -2.32 -13.72
C ARG A 380 -0.97 -0.86 -13.36
N PHE A 381 -1.96 -0.02 -13.63
CA PHE A 381 -1.92 1.39 -13.27
C PHE A 381 -3.31 1.94 -12.97
N ALA A 382 -3.35 3.02 -12.19
CA ALA A 382 -4.54 3.83 -12.01
C ALA A 382 -4.42 5.13 -12.82
N VAL A 383 -5.56 5.60 -13.33
CA VAL A 383 -5.68 6.90 -14.01
C VAL A 383 -6.37 7.88 -13.09
N ARG A 384 -5.76 9.05 -12.86
CA ARG A 384 -6.29 10.07 -11.95
C ARG A 384 -6.39 11.45 -12.59
N GLU A 385 -7.39 12.20 -12.18
CA GLU A 385 -7.64 13.57 -12.58
C GLU A 385 -8.17 14.37 -11.40
N GLY A 386 -7.61 15.55 -11.13
CA GLY A 386 -8.10 16.47 -10.10
C GLY A 386 -8.21 15.84 -8.70
N GLY A 387 -7.28 14.94 -8.36
CA GLY A 387 -7.28 14.25 -7.07
C GLY A 387 -8.21 13.04 -6.98
N ARG A 388 -8.91 12.65 -8.06
CA ARG A 388 -9.83 11.50 -8.11
C ARG A 388 -9.30 10.41 -9.02
N THR A 389 -9.55 9.17 -8.67
CA THR A 389 -9.33 8.03 -9.57
C THR A 389 -10.47 8.01 -10.59
N VAL A 390 -10.11 8.04 -11.88
CA VAL A 390 -11.07 8.09 -13.00
C VAL A 390 -11.02 6.84 -13.87
N GLY A 391 -10.08 5.96 -13.63
CA GLY A 391 -9.96 4.70 -14.34
C GLY A 391 -8.81 3.84 -13.83
N SER A 392 -8.78 2.61 -14.29
CA SER A 392 -7.69 1.66 -14.06
C SER A 392 -7.39 0.89 -15.33
N GLY A 393 -6.15 0.46 -15.48
CA GLY A 393 -5.75 -0.24 -16.68
C GLY A 393 -4.58 -1.20 -16.49
N VAL A 394 -4.35 -1.96 -17.54
CA VAL A 394 -3.26 -2.94 -17.63
C VAL A 394 -2.51 -2.69 -18.93
N VAL A 395 -1.18 -2.64 -18.86
CA VAL A 395 -0.30 -2.53 -20.04
C VAL A 395 -0.41 -3.79 -20.86
N THR A 396 -0.81 -3.66 -22.13
CA THR A 396 -0.90 -4.78 -23.06
C THR A 396 0.35 -4.95 -23.91
N GLU A 397 0.98 -3.83 -24.26
CA GLU A 397 2.19 -3.80 -25.09
C GLU A 397 3.06 -2.59 -24.71
N VAL A 398 4.35 -2.79 -24.56
CA VAL A 398 5.34 -1.73 -24.40
C VAL A 398 5.90 -1.39 -25.77
N ILE A 399 5.90 -0.09 -26.15
CA ILE A 399 6.30 0.37 -27.49
C ILE A 399 7.69 1.00 -27.47
N GLU A 400 7.93 1.97 -26.55
CA GLU A 400 9.18 2.75 -26.48
C GLU A 400 9.47 3.22 -25.04
#